data_987c62a77e195c56a134ef3813d6bbc9
#
_entry.id   987c62a77e195c56a134ef3813d6bbc9
#
_cell.length_a   1.000
_cell.length_b   1.000
_cell.length_c   1.000
_cell.angle_alpha   90.00
_cell.angle_beta   90.00
_cell.angle_gamma   90.00
#
_symmetry.space_group_name_H-M   'P 1'
#
loop_
_entity.id
_entity.type
_entity.pdbx_description
1 polymer ?
#
loop_
_entity_poly.entity_id
_entity_poly.type
_entity_poly.pdbx_seq_one_letter_code
_entity_poly.pdbx_strand_id
1 'polypeptide(L)'
;MNLFGKICIVGGGTWGTALAKIVLMTQKNINWYIRRDEQIEGFYKLGHNPNYLTNVKFNLAQITFYSNIEKAIKDSTTLIIAVPSPYVKQYFRRVWNSAFKGKIVFSALKGIVPGDNMVMSEYLADNFKIPQENIGVISGPCHAEEVALERLSFLTFASKDTEKAKTLAAGLTSRILKTKFSXXXXX
;
A
#
# COMPACT_ATOMS: atom_id res chain seq x y z
N MET A 1 -12.69 -12.20 -10.61
CA MET A 1 -11.75 -11.48 -11.47
C MET A 1 -11.07 -10.36 -10.69
N ASN A 2 -9.78 -10.21 -10.87
CA ASN A 2 -9.00 -9.21 -10.15
C ASN A 2 -8.90 -7.93 -10.98
N LEU A 3 -9.79 -6.98 -10.73
CA LEU A 3 -9.87 -5.77 -11.54
C LEU A 3 -8.79 -4.75 -11.22
N PHE A 4 -8.06 -4.93 -10.13
CA PHE A 4 -6.94 -4.02 -9.80
C PHE A 4 -5.58 -4.69 -10.00
N GLY A 5 -5.56 -5.87 -10.62
CA GLY A 5 -4.33 -6.52 -11.02
C GLY A 5 -3.45 -6.91 -9.85
N LYS A 6 -2.15 -6.90 -10.09
CA LYS A 6 -1.18 -7.25 -9.06
C LYS A 6 -1.00 -6.06 -8.11
N ILE A 7 -1.22 -6.29 -6.84
CA ILE A 7 -1.05 -5.26 -5.81
C ILE A 7 0.36 -5.29 -5.26
N CYS A 8 0.95 -4.11 -5.12
CA CYS A 8 2.25 -3.96 -4.46
C CYS A 8 2.08 -3.12 -3.21
N ILE A 9 2.56 -3.63 -2.09
CA ILE A 9 2.67 -2.84 -0.87
C ILE A 9 4.02 -2.13 -0.91
N VAL A 10 4.00 -0.80 -0.74
CA VAL A 10 5.24 -0.02 -0.75
C VAL A 10 5.53 0.40 0.68
N GLY A 11 6.51 -0.25 1.29
CA GLY A 11 6.93 0.05 2.65
C GLY A 11 6.92 -1.18 3.54
N GLY A 12 7.97 -1.33 4.33
CA GLY A 12 8.16 -2.50 5.17
C GLY A 12 8.04 -2.24 6.66
N GLY A 13 7.41 -1.14 7.05
CA GLY A 13 7.22 -0.82 8.46
C GLY A 13 5.99 -1.49 9.04
N THR A 14 5.58 -0.98 10.19
CA THR A 14 4.45 -1.56 10.90
C THR A 14 3.17 -1.53 10.06
N TRP A 15 2.85 -0.38 9.49
CA TRP A 15 1.61 -0.25 8.73
C TRP A 15 1.67 -1.03 7.41
N GLY A 16 2.83 -1.00 6.74
CA GLY A 16 2.99 -1.78 5.52
C GLY A 16 2.82 -3.26 5.79
N THR A 17 3.36 -3.74 6.90
CA THR A 17 3.22 -5.14 7.26
C THR A 17 1.76 -5.50 7.56
N ALA A 18 1.04 -4.62 8.26
CA ALA A 18 -0.38 -4.86 8.52
C ALA A 18 -1.17 -4.88 7.21
N LEU A 19 -0.88 -3.97 6.30
CA LEU A 19 -1.59 -3.94 5.02
C LEU A 19 -1.28 -5.18 4.17
N ALA A 20 -0.03 -5.66 4.22
CA ALA A 20 0.29 -6.88 3.50
C ALA A 20 -0.54 -8.06 4.02
N LYS A 21 -0.68 -8.16 5.34
CA LYS A 21 -1.53 -9.21 5.90
C LYS A 21 -2.96 -9.05 5.45
N ILE A 22 -3.48 -7.83 5.49
CA ILE A 22 -4.87 -7.58 5.07
C ILE A 22 -5.07 -8.00 3.61
N VAL A 23 -4.16 -7.59 2.74
CA VAL A 23 -4.33 -7.87 1.32
C VAL A 23 -4.23 -9.37 1.04
N LEU A 24 -3.34 -10.05 1.75
CA LEU A 24 -3.17 -11.49 1.54
C LEU A 24 -4.32 -12.32 2.08
N MET A 25 -5.23 -11.71 2.86
CA MET A 25 -6.42 -12.45 3.27
C MET A 25 -7.31 -12.79 2.07
N THR A 26 -7.26 -11.98 1.01
CA THR A 26 -8.11 -12.21 -0.16
C THR A 26 -7.34 -12.39 -1.46
N GLN A 27 -6.12 -11.86 -1.56
CA GLN A 27 -5.35 -11.95 -2.79
C GLN A 27 -4.41 -13.15 -2.75
N LYS A 28 -4.27 -13.80 -3.89
CA LYS A 28 -3.45 -15.00 -3.99
C LYS A 28 -1.98 -14.71 -3.74
N ASN A 29 -1.51 -13.58 -4.25
CA ASN A 29 -0.13 -13.18 -4.05
C ASN A 29 -0.03 -11.68 -4.21
N ILE A 30 1.08 -11.13 -3.70
CA ILE A 30 1.36 -9.70 -3.76
C ILE A 30 2.81 -9.47 -4.08
N ASN A 31 3.10 -8.25 -4.55
CA ASN A 31 4.45 -7.71 -4.56
C ASN A 31 4.62 -6.85 -3.32
N TRP A 32 5.85 -6.80 -2.80
CA TRP A 32 6.10 -6.01 -1.59
C TRP A 32 7.46 -5.35 -1.72
N TYR A 33 7.45 -4.02 -1.77
CA TYR A 33 8.70 -3.27 -1.82
C TYR A 33 9.16 -2.96 -0.41
N ILE A 34 10.37 -3.39 -0.09
CA ILE A 34 11.02 -3.10 1.19
C ILE A 34 12.39 -2.57 0.86
N ARG A 35 12.71 -1.39 1.38
CA ARG A 35 13.91 -0.68 0.98
C ARG A 35 15.21 -1.39 1.31
N ARG A 36 15.24 -2.11 2.43
CA ARG A 36 16.49 -2.70 2.91
C ARG A 36 16.57 -4.18 2.61
N ASP A 37 17.63 -4.57 1.93
CA ASP A 37 17.84 -5.97 1.59
C ASP A 37 17.92 -6.85 2.83
N GLU A 38 18.52 -6.35 3.90
CA GLU A 38 18.65 -7.18 5.10
C GLU A 38 17.32 -7.48 5.75
N GLN A 39 16.34 -6.57 5.59
CA GLN A 39 15.01 -6.85 6.10
C GLN A 39 14.34 -7.95 5.28
N ILE A 40 14.52 -7.91 3.97
CA ILE A 40 14.00 -8.99 3.11
C ILE A 40 14.64 -10.32 3.46
N GLU A 41 15.96 -10.32 3.69
CA GLU A 41 16.65 -11.53 4.11
C GLU A 41 16.09 -12.06 5.42
N GLY A 42 15.76 -11.15 6.33
CA GLY A 42 15.15 -11.55 7.60
C GLY A 42 13.81 -12.25 7.41
N PHE A 43 13.01 -11.80 6.45
CA PHE A 43 11.78 -12.50 6.14
C PHE A 43 12.06 -13.95 5.72
N TYR A 44 13.05 -14.13 4.85
CA TYR A 44 13.33 -15.48 4.37
C TYR A 44 13.87 -16.38 5.48
N LYS A 45 14.60 -15.80 6.43
CA LYS A 45 15.12 -16.60 7.54
C LYS A 45 14.04 -16.95 8.54
N LEU A 46 13.13 -16.00 8.83
CA LEU A 46 12.25 -16.13 9.98
C LEU A 46 10.80 -16.45 9.62
N GLY A 47 10.39 -16.17 8.38
CA GLY A 47 8.99 -16.33 8.00
C GLY A 47 8.11 -15.19 8.46
N HIS A 48 8.70 -14.12 8.98
CA HIS A 48 7.96 -12.93 9.41
C HIS A 48 8.87 -11.73 9.29
N ASN A 49 8.28 -10.54 9.38
CA ASN A 49 9.07 -9.31 9.36
C ASN A 49 10.03 -9.33 10.53
N PRO A 50 11.33 -9.15 10.31
CA PRO A 50 12.28 -9.21 11.42
C PRO A 50 12.19 -8.03 12.37
N ASN A 51 11.56 -6.93 11.96
CA ASN A 51 11.58 -5.67 12.72
C ASN A 51 10.22 -5.19 13.19
N TYR A 52 9.14 -5.56 12.48
CA TYR A 52 7.83 -4.98 12.74
C TYR A 52 6.76 -6.06 12.74
N LEU A 53 5.83 -6.02 13.70
CA LEU A 53 4.75 -6.99 13.80
C LEU A 53 5.28 -8.40 13.66
N THR A 54 6.27 -8.74 14.47
CA THR A 54 7.01 -9.98 14.29
C THR A 54 6.17 -11.21 14.58
N ASN A 55 4.99 -11.04 15.19
CA ASN A 55 4.11 -12.16 15.45
C ASN A 55 3.22 -12.53 14.26
N VAL A 56 3.33 -11.81 13.14
CA VAL A 56 2.55 -12.14 11.95
C VAL A 56 3.38 -13.04 11.05
N LYS A 57 2.94 -14.27 10.88
CA LYS A 57 3.60 -15.21 9.98
C LYS A 57 3.07 -15.03 8.56
N PHE A 58 3.96 -15.14 7.59
CA PHE A 58 3.59 -15.02 6.19
C PHE A 58 3.96 -16.30 5.44
N ASN A 59 3.13 -16.66 4.49
CA ASN A 59 3.49 -17.68 3.51
C ASN A 59 4.30 -16.99 2.42
N LEU A 60 5.61 -17.16 2.46
CA LEU A 60 6.50 -16.42 1.56
C LEU A 60 6.31 -16.77 0.10
N ALA A 61 5.70 -17.93 -0.18
CA ALA A 61 5.39 -18.27 -1.57
C ALA A 61 4.37 -17.31 -2.18
N GLN A 62 3.63 -16.58 -1.35
CA GLN A 62 2.64 -15.61 -1.83
C GLN A 62 3.23 -14.22 -2.05
N ILE A 63 4.52 -14.01 -1.78
CA ILE A 63 5.10 -12.68 -1.79
C ILE A 63 6.31 -12.64 -2.71
N THR A 64 6.33 -11.66 -3.61
CA THR A 64 7.55 -11.33 -4.34
C THR A 64 8.09 -10.04 -3.74
N PHE A 65 9.27 -10.13 -3.14
CA PHE A 65 9.89 -8.98 -2.50
C PHE A 65 10.74 -8.21 -3.50
N TYR A 66 10.76 -6.90 -3.35
CA TYR A 66 11.56 -6.00 -4.18
C TYR A 66 12.30 -5.02 -3.28
N SER A 67 13.58 -4.79 -3.56
CA SER A 67 14.29 -3.67 -2.97
C SER A 67 14.58 -2.58 -3.99
N ASN A 68 14.19 -2.78 -5.24
CA ASN A 68 14.26 -1.78 -6.30
C ASN A 68 12.86 -1.26 -6.56
N ILE A 69 12.63 0.02 -6.23
CA ILE A 69 11.27 0.54 -6.27
C ILE A 69 10.72 0.64 -7.68
N GLU A 70 11.56 0.99 -8.65
CA GLU A 70 11.06 1.11 -10.02
C GLU A 70 10.64 -0.24 -10.58
N LYS A 71 11.38 -1.28 -10.23
CA LYS A 71 11.00 -2.61 -10.67
C LYS A 71 9.70 -3.05 -9.99
N ALA A 72 9.55 -2.73 -8.71
CA ALA A 72 8.31 -3.05 -8.01
C ALA A 72 7.12 -2.38 -8.68
N ILE A 73 7.27 -1.10 -9.03
CA ILE A 73 6.20 -0.37 -9.71
C ILE A 73 5.91 -0.99 -11.06
N LYS A 74 6.97 -1.28 -11.81
CA LYS A 74 6.80 -1.82 -13.16
C LYS A 74 6.03 -3.13 -13.15
N ASP A 75 6.30 -3.99 -12.18
CA ASP A 75 5.70 -5.31 -12.13
C ASP A 75 4.33 -5.34 -11.44
N SER A 76 3.77 -4.18 -11.13
CA SER A 76 2.52 -4.10 -10.40
C SER A 76 1.50 -3.25 -11.14
N THR A 77 0.24 -3.44 -10.82
CA THR A 77 -0.85 -2.65 -11.39
C THR A 77 -1.35 -1.61 -10.41
N THR A 78 -1.53 -2.01 -9.17
CA THR A 78 -2.05 -1.16 -8.11
C THR A 78 -1.02 -1.09 -7.00
N LEU A 79 -0.70 0.13 -6.57
CA LEU A 79 0.28 0.31 -5.50
C LEU A 79 -0.40 0.92 -4.28
N ILE A 80 -0.12 0.33 -3.12
CA ILE A 80 -0.60 0.86 -1.85
C ILE A 80 0.63 1.39 -1.12
N ILE A 81 0.68 2.71 -0.97
CA ILE A 81 1.84 3.37 -0.38
C ILE A 81 1.65 3.46 1.13
N ALA A 82 2.55 2.81 1.86
CA ALA A 82 2.51 2.77 3.32
C ALA A 82 3.82 3.27 3.92
N VAL A 83 4.44 4.25 3.27
CA VAL A 83 5.68 4.85 3.75
C VAL A 83 5.32 6.05 4.63
N PRO A 84 5.89 6.16 5.83
CA PRO A 84 5.60 7.32 6.66
C PRO A 84 5.87 8.63 5.91
N SER A 85 5.00 9.61 6.10
CA SER A 85 5.07 10.87 5.35
C SER A 85 6.45 11.51 5.33
N PRO A 86 7.18 11.54 6.45
CA PRO A 86 8.50 12.19 6.40
C PRO A 86 9.49 11.55 5.44
N TYR A 87 9.24 10.31 5.02
CA TYR A 87 10.20 9.59 4.18
C TYR A 87 9.77 9.46 2.73
N VAL A 88 8.60 10.00 2.37
CA VAL A 88 8.06 9.76 1.04
C VAL A 88 8.98 10.28 -0.05
N LYS A 89 9.47 11.51 0.09
CA LYS A 89 10.34 12.09 -0.93
C LYS A 89 11.62 11.29 -1.09
N GLN A 90 12.14 10.78 0.02
CA GLN A 90 13.35 9.97 -0.02
C GLN A 90 13.11 8.65 -0.76
N TYR A 91 11.98 8.01 -0.51
CA TYR A 91 11.65 6.75 -1.17
C TYR A 91 11.51 6.92 -2.67
N PHE A 92 10.93 8.05 -3.11
CA PHE A 92 10.65 8.25 -4.53
C PHE A 92 11.64 9.15 -5.23
N ARG A 93 12.75 9.49 -4.57
CA ARG A 93 13.68 10.47 -5.10
C ARG A 93 14.21 10.12 -6.49
N ARG A 94 14.47 8.86 -6.75
CA ARG A 94 15.04 8.42 -8.01
C ARG A 94 14.02 7.80 -8.97
N VAL A 95 12.76 7.92 -8.63
CA VAL A 95 11.72 7.34 -9.47
C VAL A 95 11.40 8.31 -10.60
N TRP A 96 11.45 7.80 -11.83
CA TRP A 96 11.10 8.62 -13.00
C TRP A 96 9.64 9.04 -12.90
N ASN A 97 9.34 10.25 -13.40
CA ASN A 97 7.96 10.70 -13.32
C ASN A 97 7.02 9.91 -14.21
N SER A 98 7.53 9.13 -15.16
CA SER A 98 6.66 8.27 -15.98
C SER A 98 6.48 6.87 -15.38
N ALA A 99 7.11 6.57 -14.24
CA ALA A 99 7.06 5.23 -13.69
C ALA A 99 5.65 4.78 -13.35
N PHE A 100 4.80 5.72 -12.97
CA PHE A 100 3.42 5.40 -12.56
C PHE A 100 2.41 5.45 -13.71
N LYS A 101 2.87 5.58 -14.94
CA LYS A 101 1.93 5.65 -16.06
C LYS A 101 1.07 4.39 -16.11
N GLY A 102 -0.24 4.58 -16.15
CA GLY A 102 -1.16 3.46 -16.22
C GLY A 102 -1.39 2.73 -14.90
N LYS A 103 -0.82 3.24 -13.81
CA LYS A 103 -0.96 2.59 -12.51
C LYS A 103 -2.04 3.24 -11.69
N ILE A 104 -2.57 2.46 -10.74
CA ILE A 104 -3.52 2.94 -9.73
C ILE A 104 -2.76 3.02 -8.42
N VAL A 105 -2.86 4.15 -7.72
CA VAL A 105 -2.07 4.37 -6.53
C VAL A 105 -2.98 4.80 -5.38
N PHE A 106 -2.98 4.02 -4.31
CA PHE A 106 -3.70 4.37 -3.09
C PHE A 106 -2.70 4.66 -2.00
N SER A 107 -2.88 5.81 -1.35
CA SER A 107 -2.05 6.18 -0.21
C SER A 107 -2.74 5.72 1.07
N ALA A 108 -2.04 4.95 1.87
CA ALA A 108 -2.58 4.49 3.15
C ALA A 108 -2.14 5.39 4.30
N LEU A 109 -1.53 6.51 3.97
CA LEU A 109 -1.09 7.48 4.96
C LEU A 109 -1.67 8.84 4.63
N LYS A 110 -2.11 9.53 5.66
CA LYS A 110 -2.53 10.91 5.52
C LYS A 110 -1.41 11.82 5.99
N GLY A 111 -1.47 13.05 5.56
CA GLY A 111 -0.55 14.05 6.02
C GLY A 111 0.04 14.84 4.89
N ILE A 112 0.82 15.82 5.28
CA ILE A 112 1.46 16.74 4.34
C ILE A 112 2.85 16.22 4.03
N VAL A 113 3.20 16.23 2.75
CA VAL A 113 4.53 15.82 2.35
C VAL A 113 5.52 16.89 2.78
N PRO A 114 6.51 16.54 3.60
CA PRO A 114 7.43 17.55 4.10
C PRO A 114 8.15 18.29 2.98
N GLY A 115 8.28 19.59 3.15
CA GLY A 115 8.97 20.42 2.20
C GLY A 115 8.09 21.00 1.11
N ASP A 116 6.92 20.41 0.87
CA ASP A 116 6.04 20.86 -0.20
C ASP A 116 4.71 21.39 0.29
N ASN A 117 4.39 21.16 1.57
CA ASN A 117 3.09 21.57 2.12
C ASN A 117 1.94 20.98 1.31
N MET A 118 2.09 19.75 0.89
CA MET A 118 1.11 19.08 0.06
C MET A 118 0.62 17.80 0.71
N VAL A 119 -0.64 17.47 0.50
CA VAL A 119 -1.11 16.13 0.84
C VAL A 119 -0.58 15.13 -0.17
N MET A 120 -0.59 13.87 0.21
CA MET A 120 0.02 12.83 -0.62
C MET A 120 -0.56 12.77 -2.03
N SER A 121 -1.89 12.90 -2.15
CA SER A 121 -2.49 12.79 -3.49
C SER A 121 -2.04 13.92 -4.40
N GLU A 122 -1.89 15.12 -3.86
CA GLU A 122 -1.38 16.24 -4.66
C GLU A 122 0.07 16.01 -5.03
N TYR A 123 0.85 15.50 -4.10
CA TYR A 123 2.25 15.20 -4.37
C TYR A 123 2.38 14.21 -5.53
N LEU A 124 1.60 13.14 -5.49
CA LEU A 124 1.66 12.13 -6.54
C LEU A 124 1.23 12.69 -7.90
N ALA A 125 0.16 13.49 -7.90
CA ALA A 125 -0.33 14.06 -9.14
C ALA A 125 0.68 15.02 -9.74
N ASP A 126 1.28 15.87 -8.90
CA ASP A 126 2.20 16.89 -9.39
C ASP A 126 3.55 16.33 -9.83
N ASN A 127 4.09 15.37 -9.08
CA ASN A 127 5.44 14.91 -9.36
C ASN A 127 5.48 13.74 -10.33
N PHE A 128 4.43 12.93 -10.39
CA PHE A 128 4.44 11.74 -11.25
C PHE A 128 3.34 11.77 -12.29
N LYS A 129 2.63 12.90 -12.39
CA LYS A 129 1.61 13.09 -13.42
C LYS A 129 0.55 11.99 -13.39
N ILE A 130 0.25 11.47 -12.21
CA ILE A 130 -0.79 10.46 -12.08
C ILE A 130 -2.15 11.16 -12.18
N PRO A 131 -3.03 10.74 -13.07
CA PRO A 131 -4.36 11.35 -13.14
C PRO A 131 -5.08 11.18 -11.81
N GLN A 132 -5.85 12.20 -11.43
CA GLN A 132 -6.56 12.17 -10.15
C GLN A 132 -7.48 10.96 -10.03
N GLU A 133 -8.06 10.53 -11.14
CA GLU A 133 -8.95 9.36 -11.08
C GLU A 133 -8.21 8.06 -10.80
N ASN A 134 -6.88 8.07 -10.88
CA ASN A 134 -6.07 6.89 -10.57
C ASN A 134 -5.43 6.97 -9.19
N ILE A 135 -5.79 7.97 -8.40
CA ILE A 135 -5.23 8.14 -7.06
C ILE A 135 -6.35 8.00 -6.03
N GLY A 136 -6.05 7.30 -4.96
CA GLY A 136 -7.00 7.17 -3.87
C GLY A 136 -6.32 7.19 -2.51
N VAL A 137 -7.14 7.14 -1.49
CA VAL A 137 -6.71 7.21 -0.10
C VAL A 137 -7.39 6.10 0.68
N ILE A 138 -6.62 5.44 1.54
CA ILE A 138 -7.13 4.44 2.47
C ILE A 138 -7.02 5.01 3.88
N SER A 139 -8.12 4.98 4.62
CA SER A 139 -8.14 5.54 5.97
C SER A 139 -9.14 4.77 6.84
N GLY A 140 -9.12 5.09 8.13
CA GLY A 140 -10.11 4.52 9.02
C GLY A 140 -9.53 4.02 10.32
N PRO A 141 -10.39 3.61 11.26
CA PRO A 141 -9.95 3.10 12.56
C PRO A 141 -9.43 1.67 12.39
N CYS A 142 -8.14 1.58 12.14
CA CYS A 142 -7.47 0.31 11.93
C CYS A 142 -6.08 0.41 12.54
N HIS A 143 -5.80 -0.43 13.50
CA HIS A 143 -4.52 -0.43 14.20
C HIS A 143 -3.73 -1.66 13.83
N ALA A 144 -2.46 -1.48 13.52
CA ALA A 144 -1.64 -2.56 13.02
C ALA A 144 -1.59 -3.73 13.98
N GLU A 145 -1.49 -3.44 15.27
CA GLU A 145 -1.41 -4.52 16.25
C GLU A 145 -2.70 -5.33 16.31
N GLU A 146 -3.85 -4.70 16.06
CA GLU A 146 -5.10 -5.42 16.02
C GLU A 146 -5.22 -6.27 14.76
N VAL A 147 -4.69 -5.76 13.65
CA VAL A 147 -4.61 -6.57 12.43
C VAL A 147 -3.78 -7.82 12.70
N ALA A 148 -2.66 -7.66 13.39
CA ALA A 148 -1.79 -8.79 13.71
C ALA A 148 -2.53 -9.85 14.53
N LEU A 149 -3.44 -9.43 15.37
CA LEU A 149 -4.25 -10.34 16.20
C LEU A 149 -5.49 -10.83 15.48
N GLU A 150 -5.68 -10.43 14.23
CA GLU A 150 -6.84 -10.80 13.43
C GLU A 150 -8.16 -10.32 14.01
N ARG A 151 -8.13 -9.18 14.68
CA ARG A 151 -9.34 -8.53 15.14
C ARG A 151 -9.96 -7.74 14.00
N LEU A 152 -11.28 -7.60 14.05
CA LEU A 152 -11.99 -6.90 13.00
C LEU A 152 -11.58 -5.43 12.94
N SER A 153 -11.21 -4.98 11.74
CA SER A 153 -10.82 -3.61 11.47
C SER A 153 -11.72 -3.02 10.39
N PHE A 154 -11.65 -1.71 10.26
CA PHE A 154 -12.49 -0.97 9.31
C PHE A 154 -11.62 -0.01 8.51
N LEU A 155 -11.78 -0.04 7.19
CA LEU A 155 -11.07 0.89 6.31
C LEU A 155 -12.03 1.47 5.30
N THR A 156 -11.78 2.74 4.97
CA THR A 156 -12.51 3.45 3.92
C THR A 156 -11.57 3.72 2.77
N PHE A 157 -12.03 3.42 1.56
CA PHE A 157 -11.30 3.65 0.33
C PHE A 157 -11.96 4.80 -0.40
N ALA A 158 -11.19 5.85 -0.70
CA ALA A 158 -11.74 7.05 -1.34
C ALA A 158 -10.95 7.38 -2.58
N SER A 159 -11.66 7.76 -3.64
CA SER A 159 -11.05 8.16 -4.89
C SER A 159 -12.05 8.97 -5.68
N LYS A 160 -11.57 9.89 -6.52
CA LYS A 160 -12.47 10.60 -7.42
C LYS A 160 -13.15 9.64 -8.38
N ASP A 161 -12.47 8.57 -8.75
CA ASP A 161 -13.13 7.50 -9.49
C ASP A 161 -13.70 6.53 -8.46
N THR A 162 -14.96 6.72 -8.13
CA THR A 162 -15.60 5.92 -7.10
C THR A 162 -15.59 4.43 -7.42
N GLU A 163 -15.64 4.08 -8.71
CA GLU A 163 -15.61 2.67 -9.08
C GLU A 163 -14.30 1.99 -8.71
N LYS A 164 -13.19 2.71 -8.85
CA LYS A 164 -11.91 2.15 -8.42
C LYS A 164 -11.88 1.92 -6.91
N ALA A 165 -12.37 2.90 -6.15
CA ALA A 165 -12.43 2.74 -4.70
C ALA A 165 -13.34 1.59 -4.31
N LYS A 166 -14.50 1.50 -4.97
CA LYS A 166 -15.45 0.43 -4.69
C LYS A 166 -14.86 -0.94 -4.98
N THR A 167 -14.18 -1.06 -6.13
CA THR A 167 -13.61 -2.33 -6.54
C THR A 167 -12.53 -2.79 -5.56
N LEU A 168 -11.65 -1.88 -5.17
CA LEU A 168 -10.59 -2.26 -4.23
C LEU A 168 -11.18 -2.58 -2.87
N ALA A 169 -12.14 -1.77 -2.40
CA ALA A 169 -12.77 -2.03 -1.10
C ALA A 169 -13.42 -3.42 -1.08
N ALA A 170 -14.18 -3.74 -2.13
CA ALA A 170 -14.84 -5.03 -2.20
C ALA A 170 -13.84 -6.18 -2.26
N GLY A 171 -12.75 -5.96 -3.00
CA GLY A 171 -11.75 -7.01 -3.16
C GLY A 171 -10.94 -7.31 -1.91
N LEU A 172 -10.89 -6.38 -0.96
CA LEU A 172 -10.11 -6.57 0.25
C LEU A 172 -10.95 -6.87 1.48
N THR A 173 -12.27 -6.88 1.37
CA THR A 173 -13.14 -7.27 2.47
C THR A 173 -12.88 -8.72 2.85
N SER A 174 -12.79 -8.99 4.15
CA SER A 174 -12.52 -10.33 4.66
C SER A 174 -13.13 -10.48 6.05
N ARG A 175 -12.87 -11.62 6.68
CA ARG A 175 -13.35 -11.81 8.04
C ARG A 175 -12.69 -10.87 9.04
N ILE A 176 -11.54 -10.29 8.68
CA ILE A 176 -10.86 -9.34 9.58
C ILE A 176 -10.98 -7.90 9.12
N LEU A 177 -11.66 -7.64 8.00
CA LEU A 177 -11.74 -6.28 7.49
C LEU A 177 -13.10 -5.98 6.87
N LYS A 178 -13.77 -4.97 7.41
CA LYS A 178 -14.93 -4.38 6.76
C LYS A 178 -14.52 -3.11 6.06
N THR A 179 -15.07 -2.90 4.87
CA THR A 179 -14.64 -1.78 4.02
C THR A 179 -15.82 -0.91 3.62
N LYS A 180 -15.51 0.37 3.38
CA LYS A 180 -16.43 1.33 2.77
C LYS A 180 -15.69 2.04 1.63
N PHE A 181 -16.44 2.68 0.74
CA PHE A 181 -15.84 3.46 -0.32
C PHE A 181 -16.58 4.79 -0.44
N SER A 182 -15.85 5.75 -0.95
CA SER A 182 -16.47 7.07 -1.12
C SER A 182 -15.81 7.81 -2.26
N UNK A 183 -16.42 8.75 -2.54
CA UNK A 183 -15.99 9.54 -3.65
C UNK A 183 -15.08 10.61 -3.31
N UNK A 184 -15.09 11.01 -2.45
CA UNK A 184 -14.38 12.16 -2.14
C UNK A 184 -13.11 11.82 -1.56
N UNK A 185 -12.44 12.25 -2.04
CA UNK A 185 -11.19 12.11 -1.52
C UNK A 185 -10.93 13.21 -0.62
N UNK A 186 -11.62 13.33 -0.10
CA UNK A 186 -11.49 14.37 0.73
C UNK A 186 -10.56 14.20 1.72
N UNK A 187 -10.25 14.79 1.79
CA UNK A 187 -9.56 14.69 2.69
C UNK A 187 -9.10 15.08 3.72
#